data_6123325fc5a91ca403cf894904ec40de
#
_entry.id   6123325fc5a91ca403cf894904ec40de
#
_cell.length_a   1.000
_cell.length_b   1.000
_cell.length_c   1.000
_cell.angle_alpha   90.00
_cell.angle_beta   90.00
_cell.angle_gamma   90.00
#
_symmetry.space_group_name_H-M   'P 1'
#
loop_
_entity.id
_entity.type
_entity.pdbx_description
1 polymer ?
#
loop_
_entity_poly.entity_id
_entity_poly.type
_entity_poly.pdbx_seq_one_letter_code
_entity_poly.pdbx_strand_id
1 'polypeptide(L)'
;MKIIAIPDIHQSEHWKKTIKLINSYDKIVFLGDIFDTWTNQWPKQMGNAKEIIKFKRSNPEKVCLCWANHDTSYYLDERCSGYQPTHAIDIKEFFDENKNVFDVCFIFDSYIFSHGGVSYKWMRSAGIKEPQEINQLFKERPNFFRWVGPDGYGNNLNEGPLWIRPGALIRTAIKGYNQVVGHTESDDNPRERLSDNKDSLIFIDTGKHDKIIELDTETKKWGLLLDPKKS
;
A
#
# COMPACT_ATOMS: atom_id res chain seq x y z
N MET A 1 -10.85 15.49 -4.65
CA MET A 1 -11.34 14.50 -3.64
C MET A 1 -10.52 14.62 -2.36
N LYS A 2 -11.17 14.40 -1.20
CA LYS A 2 -10.47 14.32 0.11
C LYS A 2 -10.21 12.85 0.46
N ILE A 3 -8.96 12.49 0.62
CA ILE A 3 -8.53 11.09 0.81
C ILE A 3 -7.66 10.98 2.06
N ILE A 4 -7.92 9.94 2.87
CA ILE A 4 -6.99 9.51 3.91
C ILE A 4 -6.14 8.37 3.34
N ALA A 5 -4.81 8.44 3.48
CA ALA A 5 -3.92 7.34 3.18
C ALA A 5 -3.25 6.83 4.48
N ILE A 6 -3.33 5.53 4.66
CA ILE A 6 -2.83 4.80 5.83
C ILE A 6 -1.63 3.98 5.35
N PRO A 7 -0.45 4.16 5.96
CA PRO A 7 0.75 3.40 5.61
C PRO A 7 0.64 1.93 5.98
N ASP A 8 1.75 1.26 5.91
CA ASP A 8 1.96 -0.11 6.31
C ASP A 8 1.39 -0.38 7.70
N ILE A 9 0.63 -1.45 7.85
CA ILE A 9 -0.13 -1.72 9.08
C ILE A 9 0.73 -2.42 10.14
N HIS A 10 1.40 -3.50 9.75
CA HIS A 10 2.24 -4.30 10.67
C HIS A 10 1.68 -4.42 12.09
N GLN A 11 0.38 -4.77 12.20
CA GLN A 11 -0.39 -4.89 13.44
C GLN A 11 -0.73 -3.53 14.13
N SER A 12 -0.31 -2.38 13.60
CA SER A 12 -0.68 -1.08 14.14
C SER A 12 -2.21 -0.91 14.16
N GLU A 13 -2.72 -0.34 15.24
CA GLU A 13 -4.15 -0.01 15.38
C GLU A 13 -4.43 1.47 15.15
N HIS A 14 -3.43 2.27 14.77
CA HIS A 14 -3.57 3.70 14.53
C HIS A 14 -4.61 4.05 13.46
N TRP A 15 -4.85 3.15 12.52
CA TRP A 15 -5.89 3.29 11.50
C TRP A 15 -7.30 3.43 12.09
N LYS A 16 -7.56 2.89 13.31
CA LYS A 16 -8.90 2.91 13.94
C LYS A 16 -9.42 4.33 14.17
N LYS A 17 -8.54 5.33 14.27
CA LYS A 17 -8.94 6.74 14.34
C LYS A 17 -9.70 7.20 13.10
N THR A 18 -9.47 6.57 11.94
CA THR A 18 -10.14 6.93 10.67
C THR A 18 -11.59 6.46 10.61
N ILE A 19 -12.00 5.47 11.42
CA ILE A 19 -13.38 4.97 11.45
C ILE A 19 -14.38 6.10 11.67
N LYS A 20 -14.08 7.01 12.59
CA LYS A 20 -14.94 8.15 12.91
C LYS A 20 -15.00 9.21 11.80
N LEU A 21 -14.05 9.16 10.88
CA LEU A 21 -13.88 10.14 9.81
C LEU A 21 -14.47 9.67 8.48
N ILE A 22 -15.04 8.47 8.42
CA ILE A 22 -15.53 7.85 7.16
C ILE A 22 -16.51 8.74 6.38
N ASN A 23 -17.31 9.54 7.07
CA ASN A 23 -18.27 10.43 6.44
C ASN A 23 -17.69 11.78 6.01
N SER A 24 -16.49 12.13 6.48
CA SER A 24 -15.82 13.40 6.20
C SER A 24 -14.83 13.33 5.02
N TYR A 25 -14.57 12.13 4.54
CA TYR A 25 -13.64 11.88 3.43
C TYR A 25 -14.32 11.06 2.32
N ASP A 26 -13.83 11.26 1.10
CA ASP A 26 -14.32 10.53 -0.07
C ASP A 26 -13.78 9.10 -0.10
N LYS A 27 -12.50 8.93 0.27
CA LYS A 27 -11.83 7.63 0.31
C LYS A 27 -10.91 7.50 1.53
N ILE A 28 -10.73 6.26 1.99
CA ILE A 28 -9.73 5.84 2.96
C ILE A 28 -8.96 4.68 2.32
N VAL A 29 -7.68 4.88 2.07
CA VAL A 29 -6.82 3.93 1.37
C VAL A 29 -5.79 3.36 2.33
N PHE A 30 -5.80 2.04 2.49
CA PHE A 30 -4.77 1.28 3.19
C PHE A 30 -3.71 0.84 2.17
N LEU A 31 -2.45 1.11 2.43
CA LEU A 31 -1.37 0.74 1.53
C LEU A 31 -0.83 -0.69 1.74
N GLY A 32 -1.46 -1.46 2.64
CA GLY A 32 -1.18 -2.88 2.83
C GLY A 32 -0.28 -3.21 4.00
N ASP A 33 0.47 -4.30 3.88
CA ASP A 33 1.30 -4.89 4.92
C ASP A 33 0.54 -5.07 6.24
N ILE A 34 -0.56 -5.83 6.16
CA ILE A 34 -1.46 -6.05 7.29
C ILE A 34 -0.80 -6.91 8.37
N PHE A 35 -0.05 -7.92 7.94
CA PHE A 35 0.66 -8.85 8.80
C PHE A 35 2.14 -8.50 8.93
N ASP A 36 2.86 -9.42 9.54
CA ASP A 36 4.29 -9.38 9.80
C ASP A 36 4.73 -8.26 10.72
N THR A 37 4.88 -8.63 11.97
CA THR A 37 5.46 -7.78 13.01
C THR A 37 6.61 -8.51 13.68
N TRP A 38 7.59 -7.76 14.12
CA TRP A 38 8.73 -8.27 14.87
C TRP A 38 8.38 -8.67 16.31
N THR A 39 7.16 -8.38 16.76
CA THR A 39 6.66 -8.78 18.07
C THR A 39 5.61 -9.88 17.91
N ASN A 40 5.86 -11.05 18.48
CA ASN A 40 4.93 -12.18 18.37
C ASN A 40 3.63 -11.93 19.15
N GLN A 41 2.62 -11.39 18.46
CA GLN A 41 1.28 -11.12 19.00
C GLN A 41 0.21 -11.66 18.06
N TRP A 42 0.33 -12.92 17.69
CA TRP A 42 -0.49 -13.55 16.68
C TRP A 42 -2.00 -13.33 16.81
N PRO A 43 -2.66 -13.56 17.98
CA PRO A 43 -4.10 -13.34 18.09
C PRO A 43 -4.50 -11.89 17.79
N LYS A 44 -3.65 -10.94 18.15
CA LYS A 44 -3.88 -9.52 17.91
C LYS A 44 -3.75 -9.17 16.43
N GLN A 45 -2.74 -9.72 15.73
CA GLN A 45 -2.57 -9.49 14.29
C GLN A 45 -3.80 -9.95 13.51
N MET A 46 -4.23 -11.19 13.72
CA MET A 46 -5.41 -11.75 13.07
C MET A 46 -6.69 -11.00 13.44
N GLY A 47 -6.84 -10.58 14.70
CA GLY A 47 -7.96 -9.75 15.15
C GLY A 47 -8.02 -8.42 14.40
N ASN A 48 -6.88 -7.71 14.31
CA ASN A 48 -6.76 -6.45 13.61
C ASN A 48 -7.07 -6.59 12.11
N ALA A 49 -6.52 -7.63 11.46
CA ALA A 49 -6.79 -7.94 10.06
C ALA A 49 -8.31 -8.16 9.79
N LYS A 50 -8.97 -8.94 10.64
CA LYS A 50 -10.43 -9.16 10.56
C LYS A 50 -11.23 -7.87 10.73
N GLU A 51 -10.81 -6.97 11.61
CA GLU A 51 -11.44 -5.67 11.80
C GLU A 51 -11.28 -4.77 10.56
N ILE A 52 -10.12 -4.77 9.90
CA ILE A 52 -9.88 -4.07 8.64
C ILE A 52 -10.84 -4.58 7.55
N ILE A 53 -10.95 -5.90 7.39
CA ILE A 53 -11.89 -6.50 6.42
C ILE A 53 -13.34 -6.12 6.75
N LYS A 54 -13.73 -6.16 8.02
CA LYS A 54 -15.06 -5.73 8.45
C LYS A 54 -15.30 -4.27 8.10
N PHE A 55 -14.32 -3.39 8.32
CA PHE A 55 -14.42 -1.96 7.97
C PHE A 55 -14.58 -1.76 6.46
N LYS A 56 -13.79 -2.47 5.64
CA LYS A 56 -13.95 -2.49 4.17
C LYS A 56 -15.32 -2.95 3.75
N ARG A 57 -15.80 -4.08 4.26
CA ARG A 57 -17.11 -4.64 3.89
C ARG A 57 -18.28 -3.76 4.30
N SER A 58 -18.16 -3.03 5.41
CA SER A 58 -19.17 -2.07 5.87
C SER A 58 -19.15 -0.77 5.06
N ASN A 59 -18.07 -0.47 4.34
CA ASN A 59 -17.90 0.77 3.57
C ASN A 59 -17.23 0.47 2.21
N PRO A 60 -17.87 -0.37 1.37
CA PRO A 60 -17.20 -0.94 0.18
C PRO A 60 -16.76 0.12 -0.83
N GLU A 61 -17.52 1.23 -0.96
CA GLU A 61 -17.20 2.30 -1.90
C GLU A 61 -16.17 3.29 -1.38
N LYS A 62 -15.95 3.35 -0.07
CA LYS A 62 -15.08 4.35 0.55
C LYS A 62 -13.74 3.80 0.99
N VAL A 63 -13.70 2.59 1.52
CA VAL A 63 -12.46 1.96 2.01
C VAL A 63 -11.81 1.16 0.89
N CYS A 64 -10.54 1.40 0.66
CA CYS A 64 -9.71 0.75 -0.36
C CYS A 64 -8.55 0.02 0.34
N LEU A 65 -8.30 -1.23 -0.03
CA LEU A 65 -7.22 -2.04 0.54
C LEU A 65 -6.24 -2.41 -0.56
N CYS A 66 -4.99 -1.95 -0.46
CA CYS A 66 -3.93 -2.37 -1.36
C CYS A 66 -3.35 -3.72 -0.93
N TRP A 67 -3.01 -4.55 -1.91
CA TRP A 67 -2.06 -5.63 -1.73
C TRP A 67 -0.67 -5.07 -1.47
N ALA A 68 0.09 -5.75 -0.62
CA ALA A 68 1.47 -5.40 -0.29
C ALA A 68 2.39 -6.63 -0.38
N ASN A 69 3.70 -6.43 -0.30
CA ASN A 69 4.65 -7.53 -0.45
C ASN A 69 4.58 -8.54 0.70
N HIS A 70 4.41 -8.10 1.96
CA HIS A 70 4.22 -9.01 3.09
C HIS A 70 2.91 -9.79 2.98
N ASP A 71 1.84 -9.17 2.50
CA ASP A 71 0.54 -9.83 2.30
C ASP A 71 0.62 -10.88 1.18
N THR A 72 1.23 -10.53 0.04
CA THR A 72 1.39 -11.45 -1.09
C THR A 72 2.41 -12.54 -0.83
N SER A 73 3.30 -12.39 0.13
CA SER A 73 4.20 -13.45 0.57
C SER A 73 3.46 -14.72 1.00
N TYR A 74 2.34 -14.56 1.69
CA TYR A 74 1.47 -15.68 2.08
C TYR A 74 0.57 -16.11 0.93
N TYR A 75 0.00 -15.16 0.20
CA TYR A 75 -0.93 -15.47 -0.89
C TYR A 75 -0.24 -16.21 -2.05
N LEU A 76 1.00 -15.83 -2.40
CA LEU A 76 1.77 -16.41 -3.50
C LEU A 76 2.81 -17.45 -3.05
N ASP A 77 2.86 -17.77 -1.76
CA ASP A 77 3.87 -18.66 -1.18
C ASP A 77 5.32 -18.20 -1.51
N GLU A 78 5.60 -16.92 -1.25
CA GLU A 78 6.90 -16.30 -1.46
C GLU A 78 7.41 -15.67 -0.16
N ARG A 79 8.43 -16.26 0.43
CA ARG A 79 8.92 -15.80 1.75
C ARG A 79 9.65 -14.46 1.64
N CYS A 80 9.32 -13.54 2.53
CA CYS A 80 10.04 -12.28 2.74
C CYS A 80 10.53 -12.14 4.19
N SER A 81 11.18 -11.03 4.50
CA SER A 81 11.57 -10.71 5.89
C SER A 81 10.32 -10.65 6.78
N GLY A 82 10.41 -11.11 8.04
CA GLY A 82 9.27 -11.09 8.96
C GLY A 82 8.23 -12.18 8.74
N TYR A 83 8.33 -12.98 7.65
CA TYR A 83 7.42 -14.08 7.38
C TYR A 83 7.28 -15.04 8.58
N GLN A 84 6.05 -15.41 8.94
CA GLN A 84 5.71 -16.20 10.11
C GLN A 84 5.32 -17.65 9.74
N PRO A 85 6.27 -18.59 9.66
CA PRO A 85 5.99 -19.95 9.20
C PRO A 85 4.93 -20.67 10.05
N THR A 86 4.90 -20.41 11.34
CA THR A 86 3.95 -21.02 12.28
C THR A 86 2.51 -20.65 12.00
N HIS A 87 2.27 -19.48 11.42
CA HIS A 87 0.96 -18.92 11.15
C HIS A 87 0.66 -18.78 9.65
N ALA A 88 1.55 -19.29 8.80
CA ALA A 88 1.46 -19.10 7.36
C ALA A 88 0.17 -19.67 6.75
N ILE A 89 -0.29 -20.82 7.27
CA ILE A 89 -1.52 -21.45 6.79
C ILE A 89 -2.73 -20.56 7.11
N ASP A 90 -2.86 -20.11 8.36
CA ASP A 90 -3.97 -19.27 8.78
C ASP A 90 -4.00 -17.92 8.04
N ILE A 91 -2.81 -17.32 7.80
CA ILE A 91 -2.70 -16.06 7.05
C ILE A 91 -3.06 -16.28 5.58
N LYS A 92 -2.60 -17.39 5.00
CA LYS A 92 -2.96 -17.74 3.62
C LYS A 92 -4.46 -17.93 3.46
N GLU A 93 -5.09 -18.69 4.35
CA GLU A 93 -6.54 -18.89 4.35
C GLU A 93 -7.28 -17.56 4.48
N PHE A 94 -6.84 -16.68 5.38
CA PHE A 94 -7.39 -15.33 5.49
C PHE A 94 -7.35 -14.56 4.17
N PHE A 95 -6.23 -14.58 3.44
CA PHE A 95 -6.14 -13.89 2.14
C PHE A 95 -6.95 -14.60 1.06
N ASP A 96 -6.96 -15.94 1.02
CA ASP A 96 -7.77 -16.69 0.04
C ASP A 96 -9.26 -16.38 0.16
N GLU A 97 -9.77 -16.24 1.40
CA GLU A 97 -11.17 -15.87 1.68
C GLU A 97 -11.49 -14.40 1.37
N ASN A 98 -10.49 -13.53 1.41
CA ASN A 98 -10.69 -12.08 1.33
C ASN A 98 -10.05 -11.43 0.09
N LYS A 99 -9.40 -12.18 -0.80
CA LYS A 99 -8.66 -11.63 -1.96
C LYS A 99 -9.46 -10.67 -2.83
N ASN A 100 -10.77 -10.84 -2.91
CA ASN A 100 -11.64 -10.03 -3.75
C ASN A 100 -11.89 -8.61 -3.21
N VAL A 101 -11.45 -8.29 -1.99
CA VAL A 101 -11.58 -6.94 -1.42
C VAL A 101 -10.31 -6.11 -1.54
N PHE A 102 -9.23 -6.73 -2.06
CA PHE A 102 -7.94 -6.09 -2.30
C PHE A 102 -7.71 -5.81 -3.78
N ASP A 103 -7.03 -4.72 -4.07
CA ASP A 103 -6.49 -4.38 -5.37
C ASP A 103 -5.00 -3.98 -5.22
N VAL A 104 -4.22 -4.00 -6.29
CA VAL A 104 -2.81 -3.60 -6.23
C VAL A 104 -2.66 -2.09 -6.14
N CYS A 105 -3.53 -1.37 -6.85
CA CYS A 105 -3.53 0.07 -6.82
C CYS A 105 -4.92 0.66 -6.97
N PHE A 106 -5.08 1.89 -6.49
CA PHE A 106 -6.27 2.71 -6.69
C PHE A 106 -5.85 4.01 -7.36
N ILE A 107 -6.68 4.47 -8.28
CA ILE A 107 -6.43 5.69 -9.05
C ILE A 107 -7.58 6.65 -8.81
N PHE A 108 -7.27 7.82 -8.27
CA PHE A 108 -8.21 8.91 -8.02
C PHE A 108 -7.65 10.20 -8.60
N ASP A 109 -8.37 10.77 -9.55
CA ASP A 109 -7.90 11.91 -10.34
C ASP A 109 -6.51 11.61 -10.98
N SER A 110 -5.49 12.39 -10.67
CA SER A 110 -4.10 12.17 -11.12
C SER A 110 -3.21 11.50 -10.07
N TYR A 111 -3.78 10.84 -9.07
CA TYR A 111 -3.04 10.15 -8.02
C TYR A 111 -3.19 8.64 -8.09
N ILE A 112 -2.07 7.94 -7.98
CA ILE A 112 -2.01 6.48 -7.79
C ILE A 112 -1.66 6.21 -6.32
N PHE A 113 -2.43 5.34 -5.70
CA PHE A 113 -2.19 4.80 -4.36
C PHE A 113 -1.82 3.32 -4.52
N SER A 114 -0.64 2.93 -4.11
CA SER A 114 -0.17 1.54 -4.15
C SER A 114 0.88 1.33 -3.07
N HIS A 115 1.20 0.07 -2.77
CA HIS A 115 2.16 -0.21 -1.72
C HIS A 115 3.55 0.36 -2.03
N GLY A 116 4.22 -0.08 -3.11
CA GLY A 116 5.58 0.37 -3.45
C GLY A 116 5.63 1.48 -4.50
N GLY A 117 4.63 1.58 -5.36
CA GLY A 117 4.59 2.54 -6.47
C GLY A 117 4.59 1.90 -7.85
N VAL A 118 4.18 2.64 -8.87
CA VAL A 118 4.04 2.16 -10.24
C VAL A 118 5.14 2.71 -11.14
N SER A 119 5.94 1.78 -11.70
CA SER A 119 7.04 2.05 -12.63
C SER A 119 6.60 1.83 -14.07
N TYR A 120 6.89 2.79 -14.97
CA TYR A 120 6.63 2.60 -16.40
C TYR A 120 7.46 1.45 -17.01
N LYS A 121 8.64 1.17 -16.46
CA LYS A 121 9.48 0.06 -16.95
C LYS A 121 8.88 -1.29 -16.61
N TRP A 122 8.36 -1.43 -15.38
CA TRP A 122 7.64 -2.63 -14.99
C TRP A 122 6.36 -2.81 -15.83
N MET A 123 5.54 -1.76 -15.97
CA MET A 123 4.34 -1.82 -16.82
C MET A 123 4.66 -2.30 -18.23
N ARG A 124 5.72 -1.75 -18.83
CA ARG A 124 6.17 -2.17 -20.16
C ARG A 124 6.58 -3.65 -20.20
N SER A 125 7.31 -4.15 -19.19
CA SER A 125 7.69 -5.56 -19.10
C SER A 125 6.50 -6.48 -18.91
N ALA A 126 5.47 -6.00 -18.21
CA ALA A 126 4.20 -6.71 -17.99
C ALA A 126 3.25 -6.66 -19.21
N GLY A 127 3.57 -5.84 -20.22
CA GLY A 127 2.78 -5.69 -21.43
C GLY A 127 1.53 -4.83 -21.26
N ILE A 128 1.43 -4.04 -20.19
CA ILE A 128 0.32 -3.12 -19.93
C ILE A 128 0.68 -1.69 -20.31
N LYS A 129 -0.31 -0.94 -20.75
CA LYS A 129 -0.14 0.44 -21.24
C LYS A 129 -0.63 1.46 -20.24
N GLU A 130 -1.72 1.15 -19.56
CA GLU A 130 -2.40 2.05 -18.64
C GLU A 130 -2.41 1.48 -17.22
N PRO A 131 -2.22 2.29 -16.17
CA PRO A 131 -2.19 1.80 -14.80
C PRO A 131 -3.53 1.17 -14.33
N GLN A 132 -4.63 1.46 -15.02
CA GLN A 132 -5.94 0.85 -14.77
C GLN A 132 -5.96 -0.66 -15.04
N GLU A 133 -5.03 -1.16 -15.87
CA GLU A 133 -4.90 -2.57 -16.20
C GLU A 133 -4.21 -3.40 -15.09
N ILE A 134 -3.54 -2.75 -14.13
CA ILE A 134 -2.72 -3.40 -13.11
C ILE A 134 -3.53 -4.40 -12.28
N ASN A 135 -4.70 -4.00 -11.79
CA ASN A 135 -5.53 -4.84 -10.94
C ASN A 135 -6.05 -6.07 -11.69
N GLN A 136 -6.40 -5.93 -12.98
CA GLN A 136 -6.80 -7.06 -13.80
C GLN A 136 -5.63 -8.01 -14.04
N LEU A 137 -4.44 -7.48 -14.34
CA LEU A 137 -3.24 -8.29 -14.50
C LEU A 137 -2.91 -9.10 -13.24
N PHE A 138 -3.10 -8.52 -12.05
CA PHE A 138 -2.88 -9.25 -10.80
C PHE A 138 -3.84 -10.44 -10.65
N LYS A 139 -5.10 -10.26 -11.00
CA LYS A 139 -6.10 -11.34 -10.96
C LYS A 139 -5.78 -12.49 -11.92
N GLU A 140 -5.26 -12.16 -13.10
CA GLU A 140 -4.95 -13.12 -14.16
C GLU A 140 -3.57 -13.76 -13.98
N ARG A 141 -2.58 -12.98 -13.57
CA ARG A 141 -1.17 -13.36 -13.56
C ARG A 141 -0.44 -12.82 -12.33
N PRO A 142 -0.84 -13.20 -11.10
CA PRO A 142 -0.29 -12.65 -9.85
C PRO A 142 1.23 -12.84 -9.72
N ASN A 143 1.80 -13.89 -10.34
CA ASN A 143 3.24 -14.13 -10.33
C ASN A 143 4.08 -13.02 -11.00
N PHE A 144 3.47 -12.15 -11.82
CA PHE A 144 4.16 -10.97 -12.37
C PHE A 144 4.50 -9.91 -11.31
N PHE A 145 3.90 -10.03 -10.13
CA PHE A 145 4.06 -9.09 -9.02
C PHE A 145 5.07 -9.57 -7.97
N ARG A 146 5.68 -10.72 -8.21
CA ARG A 146 6.76 -11.24 -7.37
C ARG A 146 7.99 -10.35 -7.45
N TRP A 147 8.82 -10.44 -6.43
CA TRP A 147 10.12 -9.79 -6.42
C TRP A 147 11.00 -10.24 -7.61
N VAL A 148 11.58 -9.27 -8.31
CA VAL A 148 12.36 -9.54 -9.54
C VAL A 148 13.71 -10.20 -9.23
N GLY A 149 14.24 -10.01 -8.02
CA GLY A 149 15.47 -10.69 -7.64
C GLY A 149 16.37 -9.92 -6.68
N PRO A 150 17.47 -10.53 -6.24
CA PRO A 150 18.32 -9.99 -5.17
C PRO A 150 19.04 -8.70 -5.55
N ASP A 151 19.15 -8.39 -6.84
CA ASP A 151 19.89 -7.23 -7.32
C ASP A 151 19.19 -5.94 -6.94
N GLY A 152 19.72 -5.25 -5.93
CA GLY A 152 19.27 -3.93 -5.53
C GLY A 152 18.15 -3.87 -4.49
N TYR A 153 17.71 -4.99 -3.93
CA TYR A 153 16.73 -5.00 -2.82
C TYR A 153 15.49 -4.10 -3.09
N GLY A 154 14.84 -4.27 -4.25
CA GLY A 154 13.73 -3.43 -4.68
C GLY A 154 14.16 -2.13 -5.40
N ASN A 155 15.47 -1.89 -5.59
CA ASN A 155 16.00 -0.80 -6.41
C ASN A 155 16.21 -1.18 -7.89
N ASN A 156 15.75 -2.37 -8.31
CA ASN A 156 15.71 -2.73 -9.71
C ASN A 156 14.69 -1.84 -10.43
N LEU A 157 15.05 -1.29 -11.58
CA LEU A 157 14.18 -0.38 -12.35
C LEU A 157 12.95 -1.06 -12.96
N ASN A 158 12.96 -2.39 -13.04
CA ASN A 158 11.83 -3.20 -13.51
C ASN A 158 11.03 -3.81 -12.35
N GLU A 159 11.26 -3.35 -11.11
CA GLU A 159 10.55 -3.85 -9.95
C GLU A 159 9.08 -3.47 -9.99
N GLY A 160 8.23 -4.39 -9.53
CA GLY A 160 6.78 -4.23 -9.54
C GLY A 160 6.22 -3.39 -8.39
N PRO A 161 4.93 -3.08 -8.44
CA PRO A 161 4.29 -2.12 -7.54
C PRO A 161 4.21 -2.56 -6.07
N LEU A 162 4.54 -3.81 -5.77
CA LEU A 162 4.60 -4.33 -4.41
C LEU A 162 6.00 -4.23 -3.80
N TRP A 163 7.05 -4.06 -4.62
CA TRP A 163 8.44 -4.19 -4.16
C TRP A 163 9.33 -3.01 -4.48
N ILE A 164 8.93 -2.14 -5.43
CA ILE A 164 9.79 -1.04 -5.89
C ILE A 164 10.08 -0.05 -4.78
N ARG A 165 11.37 0.30 -4.62
CA ARG A 165 11.83 1.24 -3.62
C ARG A 165 12.05 2.64 -4.19
N PRO A 166 12.13 3.68 -3.32
CA PRO A 166 12.19 5.08 -3.73
C PRO A 166 13.26 5.40 -4.77
N GLY A 167 14.46 4.80 -4.66
CA GLY A 167 15.56 5.05 -5.60
C GLY A 167 15.24 4.65 -7.05
N ALA A 168 14.55 3.53 -7.25
CA ALA A 168 14.08 3.10 -8.56
C ALA A 168 12.82 3.84 -8.98
N LEU A 169 11.86 4.03 -8.07
CA LEU A 169 10.60 4.71 -8.36
C LEU A 169 10.81 6.14 -8.84
N ILE A 170 11.66 6.93 -8.18
CA ILE A 170 11.97 8.32 -8.60
C ILE A 170 12.39 8.37 -10.07
N ARG A 171 13.18 7.39 -10.53
CA ARG A 171 13.73 7.31 -11.90
C ARG A 171 12.74 6.73 -12.91
N THR A 172 11.72 6.00 -12.46
CA THR A 172 10.86 5.20 -13.34
C THR A 172 9.36 5.37 -13.06
N ALA A 173 8.97 6.33 -12.23
CA ALA A 173 7.56 6.59 -11.99
C ALA A 173 6.82 6.90 -13.31
N ILE A 174 5.61 6.40 -13.41
CA ILE A 174 4.76 6.66 -14.59
C ILE A 174 4.46 8.16 -14.68
N LYS A 175 4.64 8.72 -15.87
CA LYS A 175 4.44 10.15 -16.13
C LYS A 175 2.95 10.54 -16.06
N GLY A 176 2.69 11.70 -15.50
CA GLY A 176 1.35 12.30 -15.43
C GLY A 176 0.54 11.86 -14.21
N TYR A 177 1.14 11.03 -13.34
CA TYR A 177 0.52 10.61 -12.09
C TYR A 177 1.40 10.93 -10.89
N ASN A 178 0.83 11.62 -9.92
CA ASN A 178 1.39 11.66 -8.58
C ASN A 178 1.18 10.31 -7.90
N GLN A 179 2.05 9.93 -6.95
CA GLN A 179 1.89 8.64 -6.28
C GLN A 179 2.00 8.78 -4.76
N VAL A 180 1.16 8.04 -4.03
CA VAL A 180 1.22 7.90 -2.58
C VAL A 180 1.58 6.45 -2.27
N VAL A 181 2.69 6.23 -1.57
CA VAL A 181 3.29 4.91 -1.39
C VAL A 181 3.76 4.67 0.05
N GLY A 182 3.77 3.41 0.47
CA GLY A 182 4.32 2.87 1.71
C GLY A 182 5.65 2.16 1.51
N HIS A 183 5.74 0.91 1.99
CA HIS A 183 6.79 -0.10 1.72
C HIS A 183 8.20 0.23 2.22
N THR A 184 8.61 1.44 2.17
CA THR A 184 9.99 1.80 2.54
C THR A 184 9.95 2.82 3.65
N GLU A 185 10.39 2.38 4.81
CA GLU A 185 10.52 3.26 5.96
C GLU A 185 11.28 4.53 5.56
N SER A 186 10.61 5.65 5.69
CA SER A 186 11.22 6.96 5.70
C SER A 186 11.60 7.29 7.15
N ASP A 187 12.27 8.43 7.33
CA ASP A 187 12.54 8.95 8.67
C ASP A 187 11.24 9.09 9.51
N ASP A 188 11.26 9.81 10.60
CA ASP A 188 10.13 9.96 11.53
C ASP A 188 8.85 10.57 10.92
N ASN A 189 8.91 11.12 9.71
CA ASN A 189 7.78 11.78 9.05
C ASN A 189 7.67 11.39 7.57
N PRO A 190 6.43 11.37 7.03
CA PRO A 190 6.19 11.28 5.58
C PRO A 190 6.96 12.36 4.83
N ARG A 191 7.39 12.03 3.62
CA ARG A 191 8.17 12.95 2.78
C ARG A 191 7.72 12.93 1.33
N GLU A 192 7.84 14.07 0.68
CA GLU A 192 7.60 14.22 -0.73
C GLU A 192 8.91 14.35 -1.51
N ARG A 193 8.95 13.74 -2.68
CA ARG A 193 10.02 13.87 -3.68
C ARG A 193 9.40 14.07 -5.05
N LEU A 194 10.12 14.69 -5.94
CA LEU A 194 9.74 14.73 -7.34
C LEU A 194 10.40 13.57 -8.09
N SER A 195 9.63 12.91 -8.93
CA SER A 195 10.16 11.97 -9.92
C SER A 195 11.00 12.70 -10.97
N ASP A 196 11.73 11.97 -11.79
CA ASP A 196 12.44 12.52 -12.95
C ASP A 196 11.48 13.23 -13.92
N ASN A 197 10.21 12.81 -13.97
CA ASN A 197 9.14 13.44 -14.75
C ASN A 197 8.50 14.66 -14.07
N LYS A 198 8.93 15.03 -12.86
CA LYS A 198 8.40 16.13 -12.03
C LYS A 198 7.02 15.87 -11.42
N ASP A 199 6.53 14.65 -11.48
CA ASP A 199 5.33 14.23 -10.73
C ASP A 199 5.69 14.01 -9.25
N SER A 200 4.75 14.29 -8.34
CA SER A 200 4.95 14.15 -6.90
C SER A 200 4.91 12.68 -6.46
N LEU A 201 5.85 12.30 -5.62
CA LEU A 201 5.91 11.00 -4.94
C LEU A 201 5.88 11.23 -3.43
N ILE A 202 4.82 10.79 -2.77
CA ILE A 202 4.61 10.95 -1.33
C ILE A 202 4.85 9.60 -0.65
N PHE A 203 5.94 9.50 0.09
CA PHE A 203 6.34 8.32 0.86
C PHE A 203 5.82 8.45 2.28
N ILE A 204 4.90 7.59 2.70
CA ILE A 204 4.19 7.76 3.96
C ILE A 204 4.51 6.69 5.01
N ASP A 205 5.22 5.63 4.66
CA ASP A 205 5.67 4.67 5.66
C ASP A 205 6.74 5.29 6.56
N THR A 206 6.57 5.12 7.85
CA THR A 206 7.51 5.52 8.90
C THR A 206 7.68 4.33 9.84
N GLY A 207 8.85 4.10 10.39
CA GLY A 207 9.14 2.90 11.18
C GLY A 207 8.23 2.68 12.42
N LYS A 208 7.36 3.65 12.75
CA LYS A 208 6.35 3.51 13.81
C LYS A 208 4.95 3.21 13.28
N HIS A 209 4.74 3.22 11.97
CA HIS A 209 3.47 2.97 11.29
C HIS A 209 2.28 3.77 11.86
N ASP A 210 2.54 4.95 12.42
CA ASP A 210 1.56 5.78 13.13
C ASP A 210 1.14 7.04 12.36
N LYS A 211 1.88 7.37 11.29
CA LYS A 211 1.66 8.59 10.50
C LYS A 211 0.68 8.32 9.36
N ILE A 212 -0.53 8.77 9.57
CA ILE A 212 -1.58 8.76 8.56
C ILE A 212 -1.62 10.14 7.92
N ILE A 213 -1.81 10.23 6.62
CA ILE A 213 -1.94 11.50 5.91
C ILE A 213 -3.37 11.73 5.42
N GLU A 214 -3.70 12.99 5.27
CA GLU A 214 -4.82 13.44 4.46
C GLU A 214 -4.31 14.14 3.21
N LEU A 215 -5.02 13.96 2.11
CA LEU A 215 -4.72 14.52 0.80
C LEU A 215 -5.98 15.08 0.17
N ASP A 216 -5.89 16.28 -0.37
CA ASP A 216 -6.89 16.83 -1.28
C ASP A 216 -6.33 16.79 -2.71
N THR A 217 -6.90 15.96 -3.56
CA THR A 217 -6.41 15.77 -4.94
C THR A 217 -6.65 16.97 -5.84
N GLU A 218 -7.66 17.79 -5.53
CA GLU A 218 -7.98 19.02 -6.30
C GLU A 218 -6.96 20.12 -6.00
N THR A 219 -6.73 20.41 -4.73
CA THR A 219 -5.77 21.43 -4.31
C THR A 219 -4.33 20.92 -4.31
N LYS A 220 -4.12 19.61 -4.45
CA LYS A 220 -2.83 18.91 -4.36
C LYS A 220 -2.10 19.13 -3.03
N LYS A 221 -2.83 19.45 -1.97
CA LYS A 221 -2.28 19.64 -0.63
C LYS A 221 -2.42 18.35 0.17
N TRP A 222 -1.37 18.01 0.88
CA TRP A 222 -1.38 16.90 1.82
C TRP A 222 -0.76 17.30 3.16
N GLY A 223 -1.06 16.56 4.21
CA GLY A 223 -0.52 16.77 5.55
C GLY A 223 -0.80 15.59 6.46
N LEU A 224 -0.24 15.63 7.67
CA LEU A 224 -0.54 14.63 8.67
C LEU A 224 -1.99 14.77 9.13
N LEU A 225 -2.69 13.64 9.20
CA LEU A 225 -4.01 13.58 9.82
C LEU A 225 -3.86 13.84 11.31
N LEU A 226 -4.23 15.04 11.73
CA LEU A 226 -4.14 15.45 13.14
C LEU A 226 -5.18 14.70 13.96
N ASP A 227 -4.81 14.29 15.17
CA ASP A 227 -5.75 13.72 16.14
C ASP A 227 -6.71 14.84 16.59
N PRO A 228 -8.03 14.72 16.34
CA PRO A 228 -9.00 15.76 16.71
C PRO A 228 -9.07 16.01 18.24
N LYS A 229 -8.37 15.21 19.04
CA LYS A 229 -8.27 15.39 20.50
C LYS A 229 -7.06 16.22 20.94
N LYS A 230 -6.20 16.65 20.00
CA LYS A 230 -4.98 17.44 20.30
C LYS A 230 -5.03 18.88 19.76
N SER A 231 -6.17 19.30 19.26
CA SER A 231 -6.45 20.68 18.83
C SER A 231 -7.25 21.44 19.87
#